data_449f5f982bc96b1b0ab8ce5be93eff1f
#
_entry.id   449f5f982bc96b1b0ab8ce5be93eff1f
#
_cell.length_a   1.000
_cell.length_b   1.000
_cell.length_c   1.000
_cell.angle_alpha   90.00
_cell.angle_beta   90.00
_cell.angle_gamma   90.00
#
_symmetry.space_group_name_H-M   'P 1'
#
loop_
_entity.id
_entity.type
_entity.pdbx_description
1 polymer ?
#
loop_
_entity_poly.entity_id
_entity_poly.type
_entity_poly.pdbx_seq_one_letter_code
_entity_poly.pdbx_strand_id
1 'polypeptide(L)'
;MEIIIHRGTHQIGGCATEIRTLQSRIIIDFGEELDSQKNINIQIDGVTNDKIKCDAVLFTHYHNDHVGLLNIINDKVCLFIGKLSKEILLISKNKFNFTRLQRMETFEGGKPFTIGDIKITPIMVDHSAFDAHMFLIEAENKQILFTGDFRNHGFRGKALIKVLDKIIKKVDVLICEGTVLKENIQKNMSEHELSEKAKLLLNKNKYVFVVCASTNIDRLAAFSFAVPRGKYLLCDKYQKDILNIISKNTKKYTDAYQFPKALVYGKNLKEKIKKQGFCMFVRLQNSFHKALMKEFKEKNPLVIYSMWNGYLEK
;
A
#
# COMPACT_ATOMS: atom_id res chain seq x y z
N MET A 1 -8.94 2.70 -29.66
CA MET A 1 -8.25 2.66 -28.35
C MET A 1 -7.06 1.72 -28.43
N GLU A 2 -5.91 2.10 -27.91
CA GLU A 2 -4.67 1.32 -27.90
C GLU A 2 -4.17 1.15 -26.46
N ILE A 3 -3.57 -0.02 -26.17
CA ILE A 3 -2.98 -0.34 -24.88
C ILE A 3 -1.52 -0.70 -25.13
N ILE A 4 -0.60 -0.03 -24.42
CA ILE A 4 0.84 -0.27 -24.51
C ILE A 4 1.37 -0.56 -23.10
N ILE A 5 1.93 -1.74 -22.88
CA ILE A 5 2.57 -2.06 -21.62
C ILE A 5 4.06 -1.74 -21.76
N HIS A 6 4.47 -0.60 -21.22
CA HIS A 6 5.87 -0.17 -21.28
C HIS A 6 6.76 -0.99 -20.37
N ARG A 7 6.24 -1.36 -19.18
CA ARG A 7 6.99 -2.13 -18.15
C ARG A 7 6.02 -2.94 -17.28
N GLY A 8 6.56 -3.96 -16.58
CA GLY A 8 5.80 -4.79 -15.63
C GLY A 8 5.49 -6.20 -16.12
N THR A 9 5.83 -6.56 -17.38
CA THR A 9 5.51 -7.89 -17.94
C THR A 9 6.53 -8.99 -17.61
N HIS A 10 7.78 -8.63 -17.32
CA HIS A 10 8.87 -9.58 -17.07
C HIS A 10 9.64 -9.30 -15.78
N GLN A 11 9.07 -8.50 -14.90
CA GLN A 11 9.68 -8.05 -13.65
C GLN A 11 8.62 -7.88 -12.55
N ILE A 12 9.04 -7.86 -11.30
CA ILE A 12 8.16 -7.51 -10.18
C ILE A 12 8.29 -6.01 -9.93
N GLY A 13 7.15 -5.31 -9.96
CA GLY A 13 7.09 -3.86 -9.83
C GLY A 13 7.55 -3.11 -11.07
N GLY A 14 7.73 -1.80 -10.95
CA GLY A 14 8.11 -0.94 -12.05
C GLY A 14 7.03 -0.84 -13.13
N CYS A 15 5.76 -0.98 -12.76
CA CYS A 15 4.64 -0.98 -13.69
C CYS A 15 4.50 0.38 -14.40
N ALA A 16 4.23 0.34 -15.70
CA ALA A 16 3.85 1.49 -16.51
C ALA A 16 3.02 1.00 -17.71
N THR A 17 1.72 1.28 -17.69
CA THR A 17 0.79 0.89 -18.74
C THR A 17 0.12 2.11 -19.33
N GLU A 18 0.18 2.25 -20.63
CA GLU A 18 -0.45 3.33 -21.38
C GLU A 18 -1.79 2.89 -21.95
N ILE A 19 -2.79 3.78 -21.88
CA ILE A 19 -4.05 3.68 -22.57
C ILE A 19 -4.25 4.98 -23.33
N ARG A 20 -4.49 4.87 -24.62
CA ARG A 20 -4.77 6.03 -25.48
C ARG A 20 -5.93 5.81 -26.41
N THR A 21 -6.65 6.88 -26.64
CA THR A 21 -7.66 7.06 -27.66
C THR A 21 -7.14 7.96 -28.78
N LEU A 22 -7.99 8.35 -29.71
CA LEU A 22 -7.64 9.39 -30.69
C LEU A 22 -7.45 10.78 -30.04
N GLN A 23 -8.03 11.04 -28.84
CA GLN A 23 -8.07 12.37 -28.24
C GLN A 23 -7.24 12.45 -26.94
N SER A 24 -7.13 11.36 -26.19
CA SER A 24 -6.55 11.35 -24.83
C SER A 24 -5.54 10.24 -24.65
N ARG A 25 -4.59 10.50 -23.74
CA ARG A 25 -3.51 9.58 -23.42
C ARG A 25 -3.22 9.60 -21.93
N ILE A 26 -3.35 8.46 -21.28
CA ILE A 26 -3.08 8.28 -19.87
C ILE A 26 -2.08 7.16 -19.62
N ILE A 27 -1.34 7.28 -18.52
CA ILE A 27 -0.48 6.20 -18.01
C ILE A 27 -1.06 5.73 -16.66
N ILE A 28 -1.02 4.43 -16.42
CA ILE A 28 -1.38 3.83 -15.14
C ILE A 28 -0.12 3.28 -14.52
N ASP A 29 0.18 3.78 -13.32
CA ASP A 29 1.39 3.56 -12.53
C ASP A 29 2.68 4.04 -13.22
N PHE A 30 3.68 4.36 -12.43
CA PHE A 30 5.02 4.73 -12.88
C PHE A 30 6.01 4.47 -11.75
N GLY A 31 6.34 3.20 -11.56
CA GLY A 31 7.03 2.70 -10.38
C GLY A 31 8.47 2.29 -10.61
N GLU A 32 9.17 2.08 -9.49
CA GLU A 32 10.49 1.47 -9.46
C GLU A 32 10.38 -0.07 -9.47
N GLU A 33 11.33 -0.72 -10.10
CA GLU A 33 11.49 -2.18 -10.04
C GLU A 33 12.00 -2.58 -8.64
N LEU A 34 11.42 -3.62 -8.04
CA LEU A 34 11.75 -4.01 -6.66
C LEU A 34 13.18 -4.53 -6.48
N ASP A 35 13.78 -5.10 -7.52
CA ASP A 35 15.09 -5.74 -7.47
C ASP A 35 16.20 -4.97 -8.17
N SER A 36 15.94 -3.81 -8.76
CA SER A 36 16.97 -3.07 -9.49
C SER A 36 17.83 -2.21 -8.57
N GLN A 37 19.11 -2.48 -8.52
CA GLN A 37 20.15 -1.57 -8.02
C GLN A 37 20.62 -0.58 -9.10
N LYS A 38 19.98 -0.57 -10.28
CA LYS A 38 20.41 0.19 -11.47
C LYS A 38 19.70 1.55 -11.52
N ASN A 39 20.44 2.58 -11.93
CA ASN A 39 19.86 3.84 -12.37
C ASN A 39 18.90 3.54 -13.53
N ILE A 40 17.61 3.70 -13.28
CA ILE A 40 16.57 3.37 -14.25
C ILE A 40 16.47 4.56 -15.20
N ASN A 41 17.02 4.42 -16.39
CA ASN A 41 16.84 5.39 -17.47
C ASN A 41 15.58 5.01 -18.28
N ILE A 42 14.41 5.43 -17.78
CA ILE A 42 13.15 5.23 -18.49
C ILE A 42 12.86 6.49 -19.29
N GLN A 43 12.66 6.31 -20.60
CA GLN A 43 12.19 7.36 -21.47
C GLN A 43 10.86 6.93 -22.11
N ILE A 44 9.79 7.62 -21.72
CA ILE A 44 8.47 7.52 -22.34
C ILE A 44 8.11 8.92 -22.80
N ASP A 45 8.02 9.10 -24.15
CA ASP A 45 7.71 10.39 -24.73
C ASP A 45 6.39 10.95 -24.19
N GLY A 46 6.42 12.20 -23.78
CA GLY A 46 5.30 12.88 -23.14
C GLY A 46 5.13 12.62 -21.63
N VAL A 47 5.75 11.56 -21.09
CA VAL A 47 5.75 11.27 -19.66
C VAL A 47 7.03 11.77 -18.99
N THR A 48 8.19 11.42 -19.54
CA THR A 48 9.51 11.84 -19.01
C THR A 48 10.10 13.02 -19.78
N ASN A 49 9.46 13.44 -20.84
CA ASN A 49 9.81 14.61 -21.67
C ASN A 49 8.51 15.23 -22.21
N ASP A 50 8.61 16.25 -23.06
CA ASP A 50 7.45 16.96 -23.63
C ASP A 50 7.31 16.81 -25.17
N LYS A 51 7.86 15.75 -25.75
CA LYS A 51 7.78 15.53 -27.19
C LYS A 51 6.36 15.31 -27.72
N ILE A 52 5.54 14.60 -26.95
CA ILE A 52 4.11 14.38 -27.26
C ILE A 52 3.29 14.62 -25.99
N LYS A 53 1.99 14.89 -26.15
CA LYS A 53 1.13 15.13 -24.99
C LYS A 53 0.83 13.83 -24.24
N CYS A 54 0.95 13.85 -22.92
CA CYS A 54 0.35 12.90 -22.00
C CYS A 54 -0.58 13.69 -21.07
N ASP A 55 -1.85 13.29 -21.00
CA ASP A 55 -2.85 14.04 -20.24
C ASP A 55 -2.71 13.79 -18.75
N ALA A 56 -2.47 12.54 -18.35
CA ALA A 56 -2.33 12.20 -16.93
C ALA A 56 -1.53 10.92 -16.67
N VAL A 57 -0.99 10.83 -15.45
CA VAL A 57 -0.58 9.56 -14.83
C VAL A 57 -1.48 9.29 -13.63
N LEU A 58 -2.07 8.11 -13.58
CA LEU A 58 -2.91 7.63 -12.49
C LEU A 58 -2.16 6.58 -11.69
N PHE A 59 -2.15 6.71 -10.37
CA PHE A 59 -1.52 5.73 -9.48
C PHE A 59 -2.58 4.87 -8.80
N THR A 60 -2.43 3.55 -8.91
CA THR A 60 -3.35 2.58 -8.27
C THR A 60 -3.23 2.62 -6.75
N HIS A 61 -2.01 2.79 -6.24
CA HIS A 61 -1.73 2.90 -4.80
C HIS A 61 -0.32 3.46 -4.53
N TYR A 62 0.07 3.58 -3.26
CA TYR A 62 1.27 4.30 -2.80
C TYR A 62 2.55 3.46 -2.66
N HIS A 63 2.61 2.20 -3.09
CA HIS A 63 3.85 1.44 -3.02
C HIS A 63 4.88 1.97 -4.04
N ASN A 64 6.17 1.82 -3.70
CA ASN A 64 7.25 2.40 -4.48
C ASN A 64 7.35 1.84 -5.91
N ASP A 65 6.99 0.60 -6.08
CA ASP A 65 6.93 -0.08 -7.38
C ASP A 65 5.78 0.39 -8.29
N HIS A 66 4.92 1.29 -7.79
CA HIS A 66 3.86 1.95 -8.53
C HIS A 66 4.04 3.48 -8.63
N VAL A 67 4.61 4.14 -7.59
CA VAL A 67 4.79 5.61 -7.57
C VAL A 67 6.25 6.06 -7.56
N GLY A 68 7.20 5.14 -7.46
CA GLY A 68 8.61 5.48 -7.15
C GLY A 68 9.28 6.42 -8.13
N LEU A 69 8.86 6.42 -9.38
CA LEU A 69 9.40 7.28 -10.43
C LEU A 69 8.63 8.61 -10.61
N LEU A 70 7.80 8.98 -9.66
CA LEU A 70 7.02 10.21 -9.68
C LEU A 70 7.83 11.46 -10.02
N ASN A 71 9.07 11.56 -9.54
CA ASN A 71 9.91 12.75 -9.69
C ASN A 71 10.45 12.98 -11.10
N ILE A 72 10.48 11.95 -11.95
CA ILE A 72 10.95 12.07 -13.33
C ILE A 72 9.80 12.26 -14.34
N ILE A 73 8.55 12.31 -13.87
CA ILE A 73 7.41 12.65 -14.72
C ILE A 73 7.46 14.14 -15.05
N ASN A 74 7.24 14.48 -16.31
CA ASN A 74 7.19 15.86 -16.81
C ASN A 74 6.17 16.70 -16.02
N ASP A 75 6.53 17.93 -15.67
CA ASP A 75 5.71 18.85 -14.88
C ASP A 75 4.37 19.25 -15.53
N LYS A 76 4.25 19.10 -16.84
CA LYS A 76 3.02 19.37 -17.60
C LYS A 76 1.96 18.25 -17.46
N VAL A 77 2.34 17.07 -16.99
CA VAL A 77 1.44 15.92 -16.84
C VAL A 77 0.66 16.02 -15.53
N CYS A 78 -0.66 15.89 -15.60
CA CYS A 78 -1.51 15.81 -14.42
C CYS A 78 -1.30 14.47 -13.69
N LEU A 79 -1.30 14.49 -12.37
CA LEU A 79 -1.07 13.29 -11.54
C LEU A 79 -2.29 13.03 -10.66
N PHE A 80 -2.76 11.78 -10.65
CA PHE A 80 -3.92 11.36 -9.88
C PHE A 80 -3.58 10.17 -8.98
N ILE A 81 -4.06 10.22 -7.73
CA ILE A 81 -3.91 9.12 -6.76
C ILE A 81 -5.11 9.08 -5.80
N GLY A 82 -5.35 7.95 -5.17
CA GLY A 82 -6.34 7.84 -4.11
C GLY A 82 -6.09 8.85 -2.98
N LYS A 83 -7.17 9.41 -2.43
CA LYS A 83 -7.07 10.48 -1.41
C LYS A 83 -6.26 10.06 -0.19
N LEU A 84 -6.51 8.87 0.37
CA LEU A 84 -5.75 8.38 1.52
C LEU A 84 -4.31 8.03 1.16
N SER A 85 -4.09 7.52 -0.04
CA SER A 85 -2.76 7.26 -0.58
C SER A 85 -1.91 8.54 -0.60
N LYS A 86 -2.48 9.66 -1.06
CA LYS A 86 -1.81 10.98 -1.02
C LYS A 86 -1.48 11.40 0.41
N GLU A 87 -2.42 11.28 1.36
CA GLU A 87 -2.19 11.65 2.76
C GLU A 87 -1.05 10.82 3.38
N ILE A 88 -0.98 9.51 3.09
CA ILE A 88 0.09 8.61 3.56
C ILE A 88 1.44 8.99 2.94
N LEU A 89 1.49 9.28 1.64
CA LEU A 89 2.71 9.71 0.96
C LEU A 89 3.23 11.04 1.52
N LEU A 90 2.36 11.98 1.87
CA LEU A 90 2.74 13.25 2.49
C LEU A 90 3.42 13.08 3.85
N ILE A 91 3.01 12.09 4.67
CA ILE A 91 3.74 11.73 5.90
C ILE A 91 5.12 11.14 5.55
N SER A 92 5.19 10.40 4.47
CA SER A 92 6.40 9.71 4.03
C SER A 92 7.33 10.57 3.17
N LYS A 93 6.97 11.83 2.86
CA LYS A 93 7.68 12.71 1.92
C LYS A 93 9.18 12.84 2.20
N ASN A 94 9.56 12.91 3.48
CA ASN A 94 10.98 13.02 3.86
C ASN A 94 11.79 11.74 3.60
N LYS A 95 11.10 10.60 3.39
CA LYS A 95 11.71 9.32 3.03
C LYS A 95 11.93 9.17 1.53
N PHE A 96 10.98 9.66 0.73
CA PHE A 96 10.94 9.44 -0.72
C PHE A 96 11.28 10.69 -1.53
N ASN A 97 11.45 11.85 -0.86
CA ASN A 97 11.78 13.13 -1.51
C ASN A 97 10.88 13.49 -2.71
N PHE A 98 9.60 13.15 -2.65
CA PHE A 98 8.65 13.44 -3.72
C PHE A 98 8.27 14.92 -3.73
N THR A 99 8.71 15.66 -4.75
CA THR A 99 8.50 17.12 -4.85
C THR A 99 7.09 17.49 -5.31
N ARG A 100 6.42 16.62 -6.07
CA ARG A 100 5.13 16.89 -6.73
C ARG A 100 3.89 16.44 -5.95
N LEU A 101 4.04 15.82 -4.77
CA LEU A 101 2.91 15.26 -4.01
C LEU A 101 1.78 16.26 -3.73
N GLN A 102 2.13 17.52 -3.46
CA GLN A 102 1.13 18.53 -3.13
C GLN A 102 0.24 18.90 -4.33
N ARG A 103 0.80 18.81 -5.56
CA ARG A 103 0.09 19.14 -6.81
C ARG A 103 -0.72 17.98 -7.38
N MET A 104 -0.62 16.78 -6.79
CA MET A 104 -1.42 15.64 -7.26
C MET A 104 -2.91 15.88 -7.00
N GLU A 105 -3.71 15.58 -8.00
CA GLU A 105 -5.16 15.48 -7.86
C GLU A 105 -5.54 14.18 -7.13
N THR A 106 -6.71 14.15 -6.54
CA THR A 106 -7.17 12.96 -5.82
C THR A 106 -8.52 12.47 -6.32
N PHE A 107 -8.66 11.16 -6.37
CA PHE A 107 -9.92 10.50 -6.61
C PHE A 107 -10.40 9.75 -5.36
N GLU A 108 -11.68 9.39 -5.35
CA GLU A 108 -12.31 8.56 -4.31
C GLU A 108 -12.89 7.29 -4.94
N GLY A 109 -12.75 6.17 -4.26
CA GLY A 109 -13.31 4.90 -4.70
C GLY A 109 -14.81 4.97 -4.95
N GLY A 110 -15.28 4.40 -6.06
CA GLY A 110 -16.67 4.40 -6.51
C GLY A 110 -17.16 5.68 -7.17
N LYS A 111 -16.35 6.76 -7.23
CA LYS A 111 -16.70 8.02 -7.90
C LYS A 111 -16.00 8.12 -9.25
N PRO A 112 -16.71 7.96 -10.37
CA PRO A 112 -16.10 8.09 -11.70
C PRO A 112 -15.68 9.54 -11.97
N PHE A 113 -14.62 9.69 -12.77
CA PHE A 113 -14.15 10.96 -13.33
C PHE A 113 -13.65 10.74 -14.76
N THR A 114 -13.39 11.82 -15.49
CA THR A 114 -12.95 11.78 -16.89
C THR A 114 -11.63 12.51 -17.08
N ILE A 115 -10.80 11.97 -17.98
CA ILE A 115 -9.63 12.64 -18.53
C ILE A 115 -9.82 12.65 -20.04
N GLY A 116 -10.15 13.81 -20.60
CA GLY A 116 -10.60 13.94 -21.98
C GLY A 116 -11.82 13.06 -22.25
N ASP A 117 -11.69 12.12 -23.19
CA ASP A 117 -12.74 11.17 -23.59
C ASP A 117 -12.65 9.81 -22.85
N ILE A 118 -11.68 9.65 -21.93
CA ILE A 118 -11.51 8.45 -21.13
C ILE A 118 -12.23 8.62 -19.79
N LYS A 119 -13.24 7.78 -19.52
CA LYS A 119 -13.92 7.70 -18.21
C LYS A 119 -13.25 6.66 -17.35
N ILE A 120 -12.92 7.00 -16.11
CA ILE A 120 -12.25 6.15 -15.12
C ILE A 120 -13.13 5.99 -13.89
N THR A 121 -13.44 4.76 -13.52
CA THR A 121 -14.12 4.43 -12.26
C THR A 121 -13.12 3.70 -11.35
N PRO A 122 -12.59 4.38 -10.31
CA PRO A 122 -11.71 3.73 -9.34
C PRO A 122 -12.55 2.85 -8.41
N ILE A 123 -12.10 1.62 -8.19
CA ILE A 123 -12.79 0.63 -7.37
C ILE A 123 -11.81 0.13 -6.33
N MET A 124 -12.10 0.35 -5.04
CA MET A 124 -11.22 -0.06 -3.96
C MET A 124 -11.10 -1.57 -3.87
N VAL A 125 -9.87 -2.07 -3.71
CA VAL A 125 -9.54 -3.48 -3.56
C VAL A 125 -8.85 -3.79 -2.24
N ASP A 126 -8.81 -5.06 -1.89
CA ASP A 126 -7.97 -5.54 -0.80
C ASP A 126 -6.52 -5.66 -1.28
N HIS A 127 -5.63 -4.97 -0.61
CA HIS A 127 -4.19 -5.01 -0.81
C HIS A 127 -3.48 -4.59 0.48
N SER A 128 -2.15 -4.78 0.56
CA SER A 128 -1.37 -4.31 1.72
C SER A 128 -1.37 -2.77 1.82
N ALA A 129 -1.40 -2.06 0.72
CA ALA A 129 -1.73 -0.64 0.67
C ALA A 129 -3.24 -0.44 0.92
N PHE A 130 -3.59 0.38 1.93
CA PHE A 130 -4.99 0.50 2.36
C PHE A 130 -5.92 1.09 1.30
N ASP A 131 -5.46 2.05 0.54
CA ASP A 131 -6.22 2.81 -0.46
C ASP A 131 -5.82 2.37 -1.89
N ALA A 132 -5.70 1.04 -2.10
CA ALA A 132 -5.43 0.47 -3.40
C ALA A 132 -6.71 0.38 -4.23
N HIS A 133 -6.59 0.67 -5.53
CA HIS A 133 -7.70 0.71 -6.46
C HIS A 133 -7.38 -0.06 -7.74
N MET A 134 -8.37 -0.78 -8.25
CA MET A 134 -8.46 -1.13 -9.66
C MET A 134 -9.19 -0.03 -10.41
N PHE A 135 -8.99 0.07 -11.71
CA PHE A 135 -9.68 1.04 -12.57
C PHE A 135 -10.53 0.32 -13.63
N LEU A 136 -11.83 0.61 -13.62
CA LEU A 136 -12.68 0.33 -14.78
C LEU A 136 -12.59 1.54 -15.69
N ILE A 137 -12.08 1.32 -16.92
CA ILE A 137 -11.76 2.36 -17.89
C ILE A 137 -12.66 2.18 -19.10
N GLU A 138 -13.37 3.24 -19.48
CA GLU A 138 -14.35 3.24 -20.55
C GLU A 138 -13.98 4.32 -21.57
N ALA A 139 -13.77 3.92 -22.81
CA ALA A 139 -13.56 4.82 -23.94
C ALA A 139 -13.87 4.10 -25.27
N GLU A 140 -14.27 4.82 -26.31
CA GLU A 140 -14.52 4.29 -27.66
C GLU A 140 -15.42 3.02 -27.68
N ASN A 141 -16.45 2.99 -26.84
CA ASN A 141 -17.37 1.85 -26.64
C ASN A 141 -16.67 0.55 -26.18
N LYS A 142 -15.51 0.65 -25.52
CA LYS A 142 -14.76 -0.45 -24.95
C LYS A 142 -14.57 -0.26 -23.45
N GLN A 143 -14.48 -1.38 -22.74
CA GLN A 143 -14.23 -1.41 -21.31
C GLN A 143 -12.97 -2.22 -21.00
N ILE A 144 -12.06 -1.61 -20.22
CA ILE A 144 -10.85 -2.24 -19.73
C ILE A 144 -10.94 -2.31 -18.20
N LEU A 145 -10.63 -3.45 -17.62
CA LEU A 145 -10.34 -3.56 -16.19
C LEU A 145 -8.84 -3.66 -15.99
N PHE A 146 -8.26 -2.65 -15.35
CA PHE A 146 -6.89 -2.65 -14.85
C PHE A 146 -6.92 -2.94 -13.35
N THR A 147 -6.39 -4.09 -12.91
CA THR A 147 -6.56 -4.53 -11.51
C THR A 147 -5.65 -3.80 -10.53
N GLY A 148 -4.51 -3.26 -10.97
CA GLY A 148 -3.44 -2.96 -10.03
C GLY A 148 -3.11 -4.20 -9.21
N ASP A 149 -2.52 -4.01 -8.04
CA ASP A 149 -2.24 -5.09 -7.09
C ASP A 149 -3.44 -5.36 -6.20
N PHE A 150 -3.78 -6.63 -6.02
CA PHE A 150 -4.90 -7.04 -5.17
C PHE A 150 -4.63 -8.37 -4.47
N ARG A 151 -5.39 -8.63 -3.42
CA ARG A 151 -5.42 -9.90 -2.69
C ARG A 151 -6.83 -10.19 -2.18
N ASN A 152 -7.06 -11.38 -1.61
CA ASN A 152 -8.35 -11.77 -1.05
C ASN A 152 -8.29 -12.26 0.40
N HIS A 153 -7.15 -12.17 1.06
CA HIS A 153 -6.92 -12.68 2.41
C HIS A 153 -6.84 -11.59 3.51
N GLY A 154 -6.97 -10.32 3.15
CA GLY A 154 -7.14 -9.21 4.08
C GLY A 154 -8.57 -9.10 4.59
N PHE A 155 -8.84 -8.10 5.42
CA PHE A 155 -10.19 -7.89 6.00
C PHE A 155 -11.25 -7.55 4.94
N ARG A 156 -10.83 -6.98 3.79
CA ARG A 156 -11.72 -6.57 2.68
C ARG A 156 -11.81 -7.60 1.56
N GLY A 157 -10.99 -8.64 1.57
CA GLY A 157 -10.86 -9.60 0.47
C GLY A 157 -12.18 -10.25 0.05
N LYS A 158 -13.07 -10.54 1.00
CA LYS A 158 -14.41 -11.11 0.73
C LYS A 158 -15.31 -10.23 -0.15
N ALA A 159 -14.99 -8.94 -0.30
CA ALA A 159 -15.78 -8.03 -1.12
C ALA A 159 -15.45 -8.16 -2.63
N LEU A 160 -14.28 -8.67 -3.00
CA LEU A 160 -13.80 -8.70 -4.37
C LEU A 160 -14.79 -9.36 -5.34
N ILE A 161 -15.23 -10.59 -5.06
CA ILE A 161 -16.16 -11.32 -5.94
C ILE A 161 -17.47 -10.55 -6.13
N LYS A 162 -18.02 -9.97 -5.04
CA LYS A 162 -19.24 -9.16 -5.12
C LYS A 162 -19.06 -7.92 -5.99
N VAL A 163 -17.87 -7.32 -5.96
CA VAL A 163 -17.52 -6.15 -6.80
C VAL A 163 -17.44 -6.56 -8.26
N LEU A 164 -16.75 -7.66 -8.56
CA LEU A 164 -16.64 -8.19 -9.93
C LEU A 164 -18.03 -8.49 -10.52
N ASP A 165 -18.88 -9.20 -9.79
CA ASP A 165 -20.20 -9.60 -10.26
C ASP A 165 -21.18 -8.43 -10.43
N LYS A 166 -21.17 -7.48 -9.49
CA LYS A 166 -22.20 -6.42 -9.45
C LYS A 166 -21.82 -5.16 -10.21
N ILE A 167 -20.54 -4.78 -10.21
CA ILE A 167 -20.06 -3.52 -10.77
C ILE A 167 -19.44 -3.72 -12.15
N ILE A 168 -18.56 -4.71 -12.30
CA ILE A 168 -17.76 -4.88 -13.50
C ILE A 168 -18.50 -5.73 -14.53
N LYS A 169 -19.11 -6.83 -14.11
CA LYS A 169 -19.87 -7.78 -14.95
C LYS A 169 -19.05 -8.35 -16.11
N LYS A 170 -18.86 -7.59 -17.19
CA LYS A 170 -18.12 -7.99 -18.40
C LYS A 170 -17.22 -6.84 -18.84
N VAL A 171 -16.02 -7.16 -19.30
CA VAL A 171 -15.07 -6.20 -19.90
C VAL A 171 -14.53 -6.76 -21.21
N ASP A 172 -14.08 -5.87 -22.09
CA ASP A 172 -13.43 -6.26 -23.37
C ASP A 172 -11.99 -6.69 -23.12
N VAL A 173 -11.29 -6.06 -22.16
CA VAL A 173 -9.90 -6.33 -21.84
C VAL A 173 -9.71 -6.38 -20.32
N LEU A 174 -8.95 -7.37 -19.86
CA LEU A 174 -8.47 -7.48 -18.51
C LEU A 174 -6.94 -7.35 -18.47
N ILE A 175 -6.44 -6.37 -17.70
CA ILE A 175 -5.01 -6.22 -17.39
C ILE A 175 -4.86 -6.54 -15.91
N CYS A 176 -4.26 -7.69 -15.62
CA CYS A 176 -4.21 -8.26 -14.29
C CYS A 176 -2.77 -8.50 -13.85
N GLU A 177 -2.48 -8.29 -12.56
CA GLU A 177 -1.24 -8.73 -11.95
C GLU A 177 -1.10 -10.26 -12.01
N GLY A 178 0.15 -10.74 -11.96
CA GLY A 178 0.47 -12.17 -12.02
C GLY A 178 1.56 -12.60 -11.05
N THR A 179 1.75 -11.88 -9.96
CA THR A 179 2.88 -12.06 -9.03
C THR A 179 2.95 -13.48 -8.45
N VAL A 180 1.82 -14.13 -8.19
CA VAL A 180 1.72 -15.44 -7.50
C VAL A 180 1.35 -16.59 -8.44
N LEU A 181 1.35 -16.38 -9.77
CA LEU A 181 0.91 -17.41 -10.74
C LEU A 181 1.81 -18.67 -10.77
N LYS A 182 3.07 -18.55 -10.37
CA LYS A 182 4.06 -19.66 -10.38
C LYS A 182 4.18 -20.38 -9.05
N GLU A 183 3.60 -19.85 -7.99
CA GLU A 183 3.71 -20.47 -6.68
C GLU A 183 2.68 -21.58 -6.53
N ASN A 184 3.11 -22.72 -5.99
CA ASN A 184 2.18 -23.75 -5.50
C ASN A 184 1.24 -23.03 -4.52
N ILE A 185 -0.05 -23.08 -4.79
CA ILE A 185 -1.09 -22.37 -4.03
C ILE A 185 -1.10 -22.92 -2.59
N GLN A 186 -0.14 -22.52 -1.79
CA GLN A 186 -0.27 -22.62 -0.34
C GLN A 186 -1.33 -21.61 0.06
N LYS A 187 -2.35 -22.08 0.73
CA LYS A 187 -3.44 -21.22 1.23
C LYS A 187 -2.84 -20.13 2.11
N ASN A 188 -2.80 -18.92 1.61
CA ASN A 188 -2.34 -17.76 2.37
C ASN A 188 -3.19 -17.61 3.63
N MET A 189 -2.54 -17.41 4.78
CA MET A 189 -3.21 -17.15 6.03
C MET A 189 -3.95 -15.81 5.94
N SER A 190 -5.23 -15.80 6.27
CA SER A 190 -6.00 -14.57 6.36
C SER A 190 -5.53 -13.69 7.53
N GLU A 191 -5.81 -12.39 7.48
CA GLU A 191 -5.48 -11.48 8.58
C GLU A 191 -6.26 -11.83 9.87
N HIS A 192 -7.41 -12.49 9.77
CA HIS A 192 -8.12 -13.04 10.93
C HIS A 192 -7.39 -14.22 11.57
N GLU A 193 -6.97 -15.20 10.77
CA GLU A 193 -6.21 -16.36 11.25
C GLU A 193 -4.87 -15.92 11.85
N LEU A 194 -4.22 -14.90 11.23
CA LEU A 194 -3.01 -14.31 11.76
C LEU A 194 -3.26 -13.63 13.12
N SER A 195 -4.35 -12.88 13.25
CA SER A 195 -4.72 -12.24 14.53
C SER A 195 -4.89 -13.26 15.66
N GLU A 196 -5.56 -14.40 15.40
CA GLU A 196 -5.71 -15.46 16.40
C GLU A 196 -4.36 -16.10 16.79
N LYS A 197 -3.50 -16.39 15.81
CA LYS A 197 -2.15 -16.89 16.11
C LYS A 197 -1.29 -15.86 16.87
N ALA A 198 -1.36 -14.60 16.48
CA ALA A 198 -0.67 -13.51 17.16
C ALA A 198 -1.12 -13.39 18.63
N LYS A 199 -2.43 -13.53 18.89
CA LYS A 199 -2.99 -13.47 20.24
C LYS A 199 -2.39 -14.55 21.16
N LEU A 200 -2.20 -15.77 20.65
CA LEU A 200 -1.54 -16.84 21.42
C LEU A 200 -0.09 -16.47 21.77
N LEU A 201 0.66 -15.95 20.80
CA LEU A 201 2.05 -15.52 21.01
C LEU A 201 2.16 -14.34 21.96
N LEU A 202 1.28 -13.34 21.80
CA LEU A 202 1.24 -12.14 22.62
C LEU A 202 0.83 -12.44 24.09
N ASN A 203 0.03 -13.47 24.34
CA ASN A 203 -0.30 -13.89 25.68
C ASN A 203 0.88 -14.61 26.38
N LYS A 204 1.66 -15.40 25.63
CA LYS A 204 2.78 -16.18 26.18
C LYS A 204 4.04 -15.33 26.42
N ASN A 205 4.24 -14.24 25.67
CA ASN A 205 5.48 -13.47 25.68
C ASN A 205 5.24 -12.06 26.20
N LYS A 206 5.96 -11.64 27.23
CA LYS A 206 5.82 -10.33 27.88
C LYS A 206 6.21 -9.18 26.94
N TYR A 207 7.32 -9.33 26.23
CA TYR A 207 7.88 -8.33 25.33
C TYR A 207 7.88 -8.87 23.92
N VAL A 208 7.20 -8.19 23.00
CA VAL A 208 7.08 -8.63 21.62
C VAL A 208 7.36 -7.46 20.68
N PHE A 209 8.31 -7.64 19.78
CA PHE A 209 8.53 -6.76 18.64
C PHE A 209 7.95 -7.38 17.38
N VAL A 210 7.19 -6.60 16.64
CA VAL A 210 6.62 -7.00 15.35
C VAL A 210 7.28 -6.20 14.25
N VAL A 211 8.07 -6.87 13.43
CA VAL A 211 8.69 -6.29 12.23
C VAL A 211 7.66 -6.36 11.11
N CYS A 212 7.08 -5.22 10.75
CA CYS A 212 6.15 -5.15 9.63
C CYS A 212 6.22 -3.79 8.93
N ALA A 213 5.72 -3.74 7.68
CA ALA A 213 5.62 -2.50 6.95
C ALA A 213 4.64 -1.54 7.62
N SER A 214 5.05 -0.28 7.79
CA SER A 214 4.23 0.76 8.45
C SER A 214 2.93 1.07 7.71
N THR A 215 2.84 0.67 6.47
CA THR A 215 1.74 0.93 5.56
C THR A 215 0.89 -0.31 5.25
N ASN A 216 1.24 -1.49 5.79
CA ASN A 216 0.38 -2.67 5.72
C ASN A 216 -0.71 -2.61 6.83
N ILE A 217 -1.76 -1.86 6.55
CA ILE A 217 -2.75 -1.45 7.54
C ILE A 217 -3.54 -2.64 8.11
N ASP A 218 -3.93 -3.60 7.27
CA ASP A 218 -4.65 -4.80 7.73
C ASP A 218 -3.78 -5.62 8.70
N ARG A 219 -2.48 -5.76 8.41
CA ARG A 219 -1.52 -6.44 9.28
C ARG A 219 -1.37 -5.74 10.64
N LEU A 220 -1.28 -4.39 10.62
CA LEU A 220 -1.23 -3.60 11.84
C LEU A 220 -2.52 -3.72 12.66
N ALA A 221 -3.68 -3.76 11.99
CA ALA A 221 -4.97 -3.98 12.62
C ALA A 221 -5.06 -5.38 13.23
N ALA A 222 -4.64 -6.43 12.51
CA ALA A 222 -4.63 -7.81 13.00
C ALA A 222 -3.81 -7.94 14.31
N PHE A 223 -2.60 -7.37 14.35
CA PHE A 223 -1.81 -7.36 15.58
C PHE A 223 -2.44 -6.48 16.67
N SER A 224 -3.03 -5.32 16.33
CA SER A 224 -3.71 -4.45 17.30
C SER A 224 -4.85 -5.17 18.02
N PHE A 225 -5.65 -5.96 17.28
CA PHE A 225 -6.72 -6.79 17.87
C PHE A 225 -6.18 -7.91 18.77
N ALA A 226 -5.01 -8.43 18.42
CA ALA A 226 -4.38 -9.53 19.13
C ALA A 226 -3.77 -9.12 20.49
N VAL A 227 -3.55 -7.82 20.74
CA VAL A 227 -2.92 -7.35 21.97
C VAL A 227 -3.85 -7.54 23.17
N PRO A 228 -3.46 -8.36 24.20
CA PRO A 228 -4.30 -8.63 25.35
C PRO A 228 -4.48 -7.39 26.24
N ARG A 229 -5.53 -7.40 27.05
CA ARG A 229 -5.75 -6.36 28.07
C ARG A 229 -4.55 -6.30 29.02
N GLY A 230 -4.16 -5.09 29.40
CA GLY A 230 -3.03 -4.86 30.32
C GLY A 230 -1.67 -4.81 29.66
N LYS A 231 -1.53 -5.19 28.38
CA LYS A 231 -0.31 -5.06 27.60
C LYS A 231 -0.36 -3.79 26.71
N TYR A 232 0.76 -3.09 26.59
CA TYR A 232 0.84 -1.89 25.77
C TYR A 232 1.01 -2.25 24.29
N LEU A 233 0.28 -1.55 23.40
CA LEU A 233 0.57 -1.50 21.98
C LEU A 233 1.39 -0.23 21.69
N LEU A 234 2.60 -0.40 21.19
CA LEU A 234 3.56 0.68 21.00
C LEU A 234 3.92 0.85 19.51
N CYS A 235 4.19 2.08 19.14
CA CYS A 235 4.72 2.45 17.84
C CYS A 235 5.59 3.71 17.97
N ASP A 236 6.26 4.12 16.89
CA ASP A 236 6.87 5.44 16.82
C ASP A 236 5.88 6.50 16.29
N LYS A 237 6.32 7.75 16.27
CA LYS A 237 5.50 8.89 15.82
C LYS A 237 5.06 8.74 14.35
N TYR A 238 5.96 8.32 13.47
CA TYR A 238 5.66 8.08 12.06
C TYR A 238 4.54 7.05 11.88
N GLN A 239 4.64 5.91 12.56
CA GLN A 239 3.60 4.89 12.54
C GLN A 239 2.27 5.43 13.09
N LYS A 240 2.32 6.18 14.20
CA LYS A 240 1.11 6.75 14.80
C LYS A 240 0.40 7.73 13.88
N ASP A 241 1.14 8.53 13.12
CA ASP A 241 0.56 9.48 12.17
C ASP A 241 -0.20 8.77 11.06
N ILE A 242 0.37 7.68 10.50
CA ILE A 242 -0.32 6.83 9.52
C ILE A 242 -1.59 6.23 10.12
N LEU A 243 -1.52 5.63 11.31
CA LEU A 243 -2.69 5.03 11.98
C LEU A 243 -3.78 6.07 12.26
N ASN A 244 -3.42 7.29 12.60
CA ASN A 244 -4.38 8.39 12.84
C ASN A 244 -5.11 8.80 11.55
N ILE A 245 -4.41 8.90 10.41
CA ILE A 245 -5.04 9.16 9.11
C ILE A 245 -6.07 8.08 8.79
N ILE A 246 -5.68 6.82 8.91
CA ILE A 246 -6.58 5.70 8.64
C ILE A 246 -7.79 5.74 9.57
N SER A 247 -7.58 5.88 10.88
CA SER A 247 -8.67 5.92 11.87
C SER A 247 -9.66 7.07 11.59
N LYS A 248 -9.14 8.26 11.27
CA LYS A 248 -9.95 9.44 10.95
C LYS A 248 -10.86 9.19 9.74
N ASN A 249 -10.32 8.58 8.70
CA ASN A 249 -11.03 8.42 7.43
C ASN A 249 -11.96 7.19 7.41
N THR A 250 -11.74 6.19 8.28
CA THR A 250 -12.55 4.97 8.33
C THR A 250 -13.63 4.97 9.40
N LYS A 251 -13.56 5.85 10.40
CA LYS A 251 -14.45 5.88 11.56
C LYS A 251 -15.96 5.86 11.22
N LYS A 252 -16.34 6.43 10.09
CA LYS A 252 -17.76 6.47 9.66
C LYS A 252 -18.27 5.12 9.11
N TYR A 253 -17.36 4.21 8.75
CA TYR A 253 -17.69 3.00 8.01
C TYR A 253 -17.40 1.72 8.79
N THR A 254 -16.40 1.73 9.69
CA THR A 254 -15.96 0.52 10.40
C THR A 254 -15.08 0.85 11.60
N ASP A 255 -15.18 0.02 12.64
CA ASP A 255 -14.28 0.05 13.80
C ASP A 255 -13.01 -0.77 13.59
N ALA A 256 -12.91 -1.54 12.51
CA ALA A 256 -11.79 -2.44 12.24
C ALA A 256 -10.44 -1.72 12.13
N TYR A 257 -10.44 -0.45 11.75
CA TYR A 257 -9.22 0.35 11.58
C TYR A 257 -9.10 1.48 12.60
N GLN A 258 -9.69 1.30 13.77
CA GLN A 258 -9.47 2.19 14.88
C GLN A 258 -8.32 1.69 15.75
N PHE A 259 -7.37 2.56 16.06
CA PHE A 259 -6.16 2.20 16.81
C PHE A 259 -6.04 3.00 18.13
N PRO A 260 -7.07 2.97 19.00
CA PRO A 260 -7.08 3.80 20.22
C PRO A 260 -5.98 3.38 21.22
N LYS A 261 -5.59 2.11 21.18
CA LYS A 261 -4.58 1.56 22.09
C LYS A 261 -3.12 1.81 21.63
N ALA A 262 -2.90 2.22 20.37
CA ALA A 262 -1.56 2.44 19.85
C ALA A 262 -0.98 3.74 20.44
N LEU A 263 0.05 3.60 21.26
CA LEU A 263 0.75 4.70 21.91
C LEU A 263 2.12 4.93 21.28
N VAL A 264 2.53 6.19 21.21
CA VAL A 264 3.90 6.52 20.82
C VAL A 264 4.82 6.19 21.99
N TYR A 265 5.86 5.36 21.75
CA TYR A 265 6.85 5.07 22.74
C TYR A 265 7.57 6.35 23.20
N GLY A 266 7.68 6.51 24.52
CA GLY A 266 8.38 7.62 25.16
C GLY A 266 8.96 7.20 26.51
N LYS A 267 9.93 7.98 27.01
CA LYS A 267 10.62 7.69 28.31
C LYS A 267 9.66 7.52 29.48
N ASN A 268 8.54 8.24 29.47
CA ASN A 268 7.49 8.17 30.50
C ASN A 268 6.76 6.82 30.57
N LEU A 269 6.86 6.00 29.50
CA LEU A 269 6.27 4.66 29.47
C LEU A 269 7.24 3.56 29.95
N LYS A 270 8.53 3.87 30.12
CA LYS A 270 9.58 2.87 30.34
C LYS A 270 9.29 1.93 31.51
N GLU A 271 8.94 2.44 32.66
CA GLU A 271 8.65 1.61 33.85
C GLU A 271 7.32 0.84 33.72
N LYS A 272 6.31 1.47 33.08
CA LYS A 272 5.02 0.83 32.84
C LYS A 272 5.13 -0.37 31.92
N ILE A 273 5.88 -0.25 30.80
CA ILE A 273 6.07 -1.34 29.83
C ILE A 273 6.94 -2.47 30.40
N LYS A 274 7.90 -2.17 31.28
CA LYS A 274 8.65 -3.19 32.00
C LYS A 274 7.75 -4.02 32.92
N LYS A 275 6.78 -3.39 33.58
CA LYS A 275 5.82 -4.07 34.47
C LYS A 275 4.79 -4.88 33.68
N GLN A 276 4.13 -4.30 32.69
CA GLN A 276 2.96 -4.87 32.00
C GLN A 276 3.30 -5.58 30.70
N GLY A 277 4.47 -5.33 30.12
CA GLY A 277 4.84 -5.83 28.80
C GLY A 277 4.26 -5.01 27.64
N PHE A 278 4.69 -5.35 26.44
CA PHE A 278 4.28 -4.64 25.23
C PHE A 278 4.27 -5.52 23.98
N CYS A 279 3.53 -5.06 22.98
CA CYS A 279 3.68 -5.37 21.57
C CYS A 279 4.09 -4.08 20.85
N MET A 280 5.20 -4.06 20.13
CA MET A 280 5.69 -2.87 19.45
C MET A 280 5.91 -3.10 17.96
N PHE A 281 5.34 -2.25 17.12
CA PHE A 281 5.64 -2.21 15.70
C PHE A 281 7.01 -1.59 15.46
N VAL A 282 7.88 -2.32 14.75
CA VAL A 282 9.25 -1.89 14.48
C VAL A 282 9.65 -2.05 13.02
N ARG A 283 10.66 -1.29 12.60
CA ARG A 283 11.32 -1.38 11.30
C ARG A 283 12.81 -1.60 11.51
N LEU A 284 13.37 -2.65 10.92
CA LEU A 284 14.77 -3.02 11.13
C LEU A 284 15.79 -1.98 10.65
N GLN A 285 15.42 -1.16 9.67
CA GLN A 285 16.27 -0.08 9.17
C GLN A 285 16.28 1.17 10.06
N ASN A 286 15.38 1.25 11.05
CA ASN A 286 15.27 2.40 11.95
C ASN A 286 16.23 2.25 13.14
N SER A 287 17.17 3.19 13.29
CA SER A 287 18.21 3.16 14.35
C SER A 287 17.63 3.19 15.76
N PHE A 288 16.56 3.97 15.98
CA PHE A 288 15.85 4.00 17.27
C PHE A 288 15.25 2.63 17.61
N HIS A 289 14.61 1.96 16.65
CA HIS A 289 14.05 0.62 16.86
C HIS A 289 15.14 -0.41 17.17
N LYS A 290 16.27 -0.35 16.44
CA LYS A 290 17.43 -1.23 16.71
C LYS A 290 17.97 -1.01 18.14
N ALA A 291 18.12 0.24 18.56
CA ALA A 291 18.59 0.57 19.92
C ALA A 291 17.62 0.05 20.99
N LEU A 292 16.31 0.21 20.78
CA LEU A 292 15.30 -0.28 21.71
C LEU A 292 15.27 -1.81 21.79
N MET A 293 15.35 -2.50 20.66
CA MET A 293 15.43 -3.97 20.62
C MET A 293 16.67 -4.46 21.38
N LYS A 294 17.82 -3.76 21.25
CA LYS A 294 19.05 -4.06 21.98
C LYS A 294 18.89 -3.85 23.49
N GLU A 295 18.18 -2.79 23.93
CA GLU A 295 17.90 -2.54 25.36
C GLU A 295 17.11 -3.70 26.01
N PHE A 296 16.22 -4.34 25.25
CA PHE A 296 15.41 -5.46 25.74
C PHE A 296 16.02 -6.84 25.49
N LYS A 297 17.21 -6.94 24.89
CA LYS A 297 17.85 -8.23 24.53
C LYS A 297 17.91 -9.20 25.70
N GLU A 298 18.37 -8.75 26.87
CA GLU A 298 18.52 -9.56 28.09
C GLU A 298 17.17 -9.97 28.74
N LYS A 299 16.05 -9.42 28.23
CA LYS A 299 14.68 -9.78 28.65
C LYS A 299 14.07 -10.86 27.78
N ASN A 300 14.83 -11.42 26.86
CA ASN A 300 14.43 -12.45 25.91
C ASN A 300 13.12 -12.11 25.17
N PRO A 301 13.04 -11.00 24.41
CA PRO A 301 11.84 -10.60 23.71
C PRO A 301 11.56 -11.51 22.52
N LEU A 302 10.28 -11.78 22.26
CA LEU A 302 9.88 -12.41 21.00
C LEU A 302 9.97 -11.38 19.88
N VAL A 303 10.58 -11.76 18.75
CA VAL A 303 10.54 -10.98 17.51
C VAL A 303 9.71 -11.73 16.50
N ILE A 304 8.62 -11.11 16.04
CA ILE A 304 7.76 -11.64 14.98
C ILE A 304 8.13 -10.92 13.69
N TYR A 305 8.66 -11.65 12.71
CA TYR A 305 8.89 -11.13 11.37
C TYR A 305 7.63 -11.33 10.51
N SER A 306 7.08 -10.24 10.00
CA SER A 306 5.81 -10.21 9.29
C SER A 306 5.92 -9.36 8.01
N MET A 307 6.92 -9.70 7.20
CA MET A 307 7.19 -9.11 5.89
C MET A 307 7.52 -10.22 4.89
N TRP A 308 7.73 -9.87 3.65
CA TRP A 308 8.20 -10.80 2.64
C TRP A 308 9.61 -11.33 2.96
N ASN A 309 9.78 -12.65 2.88
CA ASN A 309 11.06 -13.28 3.26
C ASN A 309 12.23 -12.83 2.39
N GLY A 310 12.02 -12.48 1.13
CA GLY A 310 13.07 -11.97 0.25
C GLY A 310 13.79 -10.71 0.77
N TYR A 311 13.22 -9.99 1.73
CA TYR A 311 13.92 -8.90 2.42
C TYR A 311 14.94 -9.36 3.47
N LEU A 312 14.97 -10.65 3.82
CA LEU A 312 15.96 -11.22 4.73
C LEU A 312 17.21 -11.70 4.02
N GLU A 313 17.13 -11.88 2.69
CA GLU A 313 18.23 -12.37 1.86
C GLU A 313 19.13 -11.24 1.32
N LYS A 314 18.72 -9.99 1.58
CA LYS A 314 19.44 -8.74 1.27
C LYS A 314 20.03 -8.12 2.54
#